data_52c14666e5cf6f3c4e226822105e69bc
#
_entry.id   52c14666e5cf6f3c4e226822105e69bc
#
_cell.length_a   1.000
_cell.length_b   1.000
_cell.length_c   1.000
_cell.angle_alpha   90.00
_cell.angle_beta   90.00
_cell.angle_gamma   90.00
#
_symmetry.space_group_name_H-M   'P 1'
#
loop_
_entity.id
_entity.type
_entity.pdbx_description
1 polymer ?
#
loop_
_entity_poly.entity_id
_entity_poly.type
_entity_poly.pdbx_seq_one_letter_code
_entity_poly.pdbx_strand_id
1 'polypeptide(L)'
;MIVNKISDLIVFQKLKNLRHGFLEITNFDGEVFKFGDVNDQLKARIEIKHPSLNYNLIRNGSIGLAESYMQGFFETDNLPNLIEITAKNIKLIYKFSGILDFSAINFLKNKIIKNTKKRSKENIAKHYDLGNDFFSLWLDETLTYSSAIFENDRQTLSEAQNNKYQKLINLLKPRDNSKVLEIGCGWGGFAEYLGKNYNVKLDCITISKKQYEFTKERIYKAGLNEKINLEIKDYRDLKGKYDSIASIEMIEAVGQNYLQSYFNTIKKNLSIHGKAGIQAITIDDSLFDRYKNKQDFIQKYIFPGGFLPSKKSLHKYADDNGLKFNEYNSYSKHYSDTLVIWRNEFVKKWDLIKQQGFDLNFKKMWEFYLSYCEAGFKSKNIDLIQFSLCNK
;
A
#
# COMPACT_ATOMS: atom_id res chain seq x y z
N MET A 1 34.03 13.21 -5.78
CA MET A 1 33.93 13.98 -7.05
C MET A 1 33.89 13.04 -8.27
N ILE A 2 34.87 12.18 -8.54
CA ILE A 2 34.90 11.25 -9.69
C ILE A 2 33.70 10.31 -9.73
N VAL A 3 33.33 9.68 -8.63
CA VAL A 3 32.19 8.72 -8.54
C VAL A 3 30.88 9.40 -8.90
N ASN A 4 30.66 10.64 -8.49
CA ASN A 4 29.41 11.37 -8.81
C ASN A 4 29.34 11.69 -10.31
N LYS A 5 30.42 12.14 -10.96
CA LYS A 5 30.47 12.38 -12.41
C LYS A 5 30.20 11.10 -13.22
N ILE A 6 30.74 9.96 -12.78
CA ILE A 6 30.46 8.66 -13.41
C ILE A 6 28.98 8.30 -13.23
N SER A 7 28.42 8.54 -12.06
CA SER A 7 27.01 8.29 -11.79
C SER A 7 26.08 9.15 -12.65
N ASP A 8 26.41 10.43 -12.82
CA ASP A 8 25.68 11.34 -13.70
C ASP A 8 25.72 10.86 -15.15
N LEU A 9 26.90 10.48 -15.64
CA LEU A 9 27.06 9.93 -16.99
C LEU A 9 26.19 8.67 -17.19
N ILE A 10 26.21 7.74 -16.25
CA ILE A 10 25.42 6.50 -16.31
C ILE A 10 23.92 6.83 -16.35
N VAL A 11 23.43 7.68 -15.44
CA VAL A 11 22.00 8.02 -15.35
C VAL A 11 21.55 8.74 -16.61
N PHE A 12 22.26 9.80 -17.04
CA PHE A 12 21.88 10.60 -18.20
C PHE A 12 21.96 9.80 -19.51
N GLN A 13 22.99 8.94 -19.67
CA GLN A 13 23.05 8.02 -20.81
C GLN A 13 21.83 7.13 -20.93
N LYS A 14 21.32 6.66 -19.81
CA LYS A 14 20.13 5.79 -19.79
C LYS A 14 18.84 6.60 -19.98
N LEU A 15 18.72 7.77 -19.40
CA LEU A 15 17.56 8.64 -19.58
C LEU A 15 17.34 9.04 -21.05
N LYS A 16 18.37 8.97 -21.91
CA LYS A 16 18.20 9.11 -23.38
C LYS A 16 17.21 8.08 -23.96
N ASN A 17 16.99 6.96 -23.29
CA ASN A 17 16.04 5.94 -23.70
C ASN A 17 14.70 6.03 -22.95
N LEU A 18 14.37 7.19 -22.37
CA LEU A 18 13.08 7.43 -21.71
C LEU A 18 11.95 7.29 -22.73
N ARG A 19 10.95 6.44 -22.42
CA ARG A 19 9.87 6.11 -23.37
C ARG A 19 8.54 6.77 -22.99
N HIS A 20 8.36 7.11 -21.73
CA HIS A 20 7.12 7.68 -21.19
C HIS A 20 7.46 8.92 -20.38
N GLY A 21 6.83 10.04 -20.73
CA GLY A 21 7.02 11.31 -20.07
C GLY A 21 8.17 12.16 -20.62
N PHE A 22 8.24 13.37 -20.10
CA PHE A 22 9.31 14.33 -20.37
C PHE A 22 9.95 14.77 -19.05
N LEU A 23 11.28 14.75 -19.00
CA LEU A 23 12.06 15.13 -17.84
C LEU A 23 13.10 16.18 -18.22
N GLU A 24 13.05 17.35 -17.56
CA GLU A 24 14.06 18.39 -17.64
C GLU A 24 14.87 18.38 -16.33
N ILE A 25 16.18 18.23 -16.46
CA ILE A 25 17.09 18.15 -15.29
C ILE A 25 18.10 19.27 -15.39
N THR A 26 18.12 20.15 -14.40
CA THR A 26 19.24 21.06 -14.16
C THR A 26 20.21 20.33 -13.22
N ASN A 27 21.43 20.06 -13.70
CA ASN A 27 22.45 19.38 -12.90
C ASN A 27 23.03 20.31 -11.83
N PHE A 28 23.88 19.75 -10.96
CA PHE A 28 24.53 20.51 -9.89
C PHE A 28 25.42 21.66 -10.40
N ASP A 29 25.95 21.55 -11.62
CA ASP A 29 26.79 22.56 -12.25
C ASP A 29 25.95 23.61 -13.03
N GLY A 30 24.62 23.51 -13.05
CA GLY A 30 23.68 24.43 -13.68
C GLY A 30 23.36 24.10 -15.15
N GLU A 31 23.92 23.02 -15.73
CA GLU A 31 23.60 22.58 -17.08
C GLU A 31 22.23 21.94 -17.16
N VAL A 32 21.48 22.21 -18.23
CA VAL A 32 20.13 21.69 -18.45
C VAL A 32 20.13 20.55 -19.44
N PHE A 33 19.56 19.43 -19.04
CA PHE A 33 19.37 18.21 -19.83
C PHE A 33 17.90 17.93 -20.03
N LYS A 34 17.52 17.46 -21.22
CA LYS A 34 16.14 17.13 -21.57
C LYS A 34 16.05 15.69 -22.07
N PHE A 35 15.07 14.95 -21.56
CA PHE A 35 14.88 13.52 -21.85
C PHE A 35 13.40 13.23 -22.11
N GLY A 36 13.11 12.33 -23.05
CA GLY A 36 11.76 11.93 -23.42
C GLY A 36 11.11 12.84 -24.45
N ASP A 37 9.78 12.74 -24.58
CA ASP A 37 9.01 13.51 -25.56
C ASP A 37 8.49 14.81 -24.94
N VAL A 38 8.93 15.95 -25.49
CA VAL A 38 8.51 17.28 -25.04
C VAL A 38 6.99 17.51 -25.15
N ASN A 39 6.30 16.77 -26.01
CA ASN A 39 4.86 16.84 -26.19
C ASN A 39 4.07 15.92 -25.26
N ASP A 40 4.73 15.03 -24.49
CA ASP A 40 4.06 14.18 -23.51
C ASP A 40 3.36 15.06 -22.45
N GLN A 41 2.17 14.63 -22.02
CA GLN A 41 1.41 15.33 -20.97
C GLN A 41 2.06 15.12 -19.58
N LEU A 42 2.78 14.03 -19.39
CA LEU A 42 3.46 13.69 -18.15
C LEU A 42 4.85 14.33 -18.11
N LYS A 43 4.96 15.45 -17.40
CA LYS A 43 6.20 16.25 -17.34
C LYS A 43 6.63 16.49 -15.90
N ALA A 44 7.94 16.55 -15.68
CA ALA A 44 8.54 17.01 -14.43
C ALA A 44 9.87 17.72 -14.69
N ARG A 45 10.20 18.66 -13.79
CA ARG A 45 11.50 19.31 -13.74
C ARG A 45 12.20 18.95 -12.45
N ILE A 46 13.50 18.76 -12.52
CA ILE A 46 14.36 18.51 -11.37
C ILE A 46 15.50 19.50 -11.37
N GLU A 47 15.75 20.10 -10.23
CA GLU A 47 16.99 20.85 -9.96
C GLU A 47 17.83 20.09 -8.95
N ILE A 48 19.00 19.62 -9.36
CA ILE A 48 19.93 18.86 -8.51
C ILE A 48 20.68 19.83 -7.60
N LYS A 49 20.46 19.73 -6.28
CA LYS A 49 21.10 20.57 -5.26
C LYS A 49 22.33 19.89 -4.61
N HIS A 50 22.49 18.59 -4.82
CA HIS A 50 23.62 17.86 -4.26
C HIS A 50 24.15 16.81 -5.25
N PRO A 51 25.49 16.77 -5.49
CA PRO A 51 26.06 15.94 -6.54
C PRO A 51 25.96 14.43 -6.31
N SER A 52 25.57 13.98 -5.12
CA SER A 52 25.41 12.54 -4.81
C SER A 52 24.04 11.96 -5.19
N LEU A 53 23.10 12.75 -5.75
CA LEU A 53 21.77 12.26 -6.09
C LEU A 53 21.83 11.00 -6.96
N ASN A 54 22.52 11.08 -8.09
CA ASN A 54 22.57 10.00 -9.06
C ASN A 54 23.33 8.77 -8.53
N TYR A 55 24.34 8.98 -7.69
CA TYR A 55 25.01 7.90 -6.97
C TYR A 55 24.06 7.17 -6.02
N ASN A 56 23.27 7.91 -5.22
CA ASN A 56 22.27 7.34 -4.31
C ASN A 56 21.19 6.56 -5.07
N LEU A 57 20.74 7.10 -6.21
CA LEU A 57 19.76 6.44 -7.08
C LEU A 57 20.28 5.09 -7.62
N ILE A 58 21.51 5.06 -8.12
CA ILE A 58 22.14 3.84 -8.64
C ILE A 58 22.31 2.80 -7.52
N ARG A 59 22.79 3.23 -6.36
CA ARG A 59 23.12 2.35 -5.24
C ARG A 59 21.87 1.76 -4.55
N ASN A 60 20.87 2.60 -4.29
CA ASN A 60 19.77 2.29 -3.39
C ASN A 60 18.38 2.33 -4.09
N GLY A 61 18.30 2.63 -5.39
CA GLY A 61 17.04 2.66 -6.15
C GLY A 61 16.02 3.61 -5.55
N SER A 62 14.79 3.13 -5.32
CA SER A 62 13.69 3.93 -4.74
C SER A 62 14.01 4.48 -3.36
N ILE A 63 14.75 3.74 -2.55
CA ILE A 63 15.22 4.21 -1.23
C ILE A 63 16.15 5.41 -1.41
N GLY A 64 17.12 5.31 -2.33
CA GLY A 64 18.07 6.40 -2.59
C GLY A 64 17.40 7.67 -3.13
N LEU A 65 16.39 7.53 -3.97
CA LEU A 65 15.59 8.66 -4.46
C LEU A 65 14.81 9.32 -3.31
N ALA A 66 14.13 8.52 -2.49
CA ALA A 66 13.36 9.01 -1.35
C ALA A 66 14.23 9.73 -0.32
N GLU A 67 15.36 9.12 0.07
CA GLU A 67 16.31 9.72 1.02
C GLU A 67 16.89 11.02 0.48
N SER A 68 17.21 11.07 -0.81
CA SER A 68 17.70 12.29 -1.46
C SER A 68 16.63 13.40 -1.48
N TYR A 69 15.35 13.05 -1.69
CA TYR A 69 14.24 14.00 -1.59
C TYR A 69 14.06 14.53 -0.17
N MET A 70 14.03 13.65 0.83
CA MET A 70 13.93 14.02 2.24
C MET A 70 15.07 14.94 2.68
N GLN A 71 16.29 14.67 2.21
CA GLN A 71 17.47 15.46 2.52
C GLN A 71 17.61 16.76 1.69
N GLY A 72 16.73 17.02 0.73
CA GLY A 72 16.78 18.18 -0.12
C GLY A 72 17.90 18.17 -1.16
N PHE A 73 18.35 16.96 -1.59
CA PHE A 73 19.39 16.84 -2.61
C PHE A 73 18.90 17.22 -4.00
N PHE A 74 17.60 17.34 -4.17
CA PHE A 74 16.97 17.90 -5.36
C PHE A 74 15.63 18.55 -5.01
N GLU A 75 15.23 19.46 -5.87
CA GLU A 75 13.89 20.05 -5.91
C GLU A 75 13.18 19.63 -7.18
N THR A 76 11.85 19.61 -7.16
CA THR A 76 11.03 19.30 -8.33
C THR A 76 9.75 20.13 -8.29
N ASP A 77 9.29 20.54 -9.47
CA ASP A 77 8.01 21.24 -9.63
C ASP A 77 6.80 20.31 -9.42
N ASN A 78 6.99 19.00 -9.65
CA ASN A 78 5.90 18.03 -9.55
C ASN A 78 6.43 16.64 -9.14
N LEU A 79 6.46 16.38 -7.84
CA LEU A 79 6.91 15.10 -7.28
C LEU A 79 6.09 13.90 -7.78
N PRO A 80 4.74 13.91 -7.81
CA PRO A 80 3.96 12.81 -8.35
C PRO A 80 4.33 12.48 -9.80
N ASN A 81 4.43 13.47 -10.68
CA ASN A 81 4.80 13.26 -12.08
C ASN A 81 6.21 12.68 -12.21
N LEU A 82 7.16 13.20 -11.44
CA LEU A 82 8.53 12.68 -11.42
C LEU A 82 8.55 11.18 -11.08
N ILE A 83 7.82 10.78 -10.03
CA ILE A 83 7.77 9.39 -9.60
C ILE A 83 7.00 8.55 -10.62
N GLU A 84 5.92 9.08 -11.22
CA GLU A 84 5.17 8.38 -12.27
C GLU A 84 6.03 8.14 -13.53
N ILE A 85 6.83 9.13 -13.96
CA ILE A 85 7.80 8.94 -15.05
C ILE A 85 8.76 7.79 -14.71
N THR A 86 9.30 7.76 -13.49
CA THR A 86 10.20 6.67 -13.09
C THR A 86 9.48 5.31 -13.05
N ALA A 87 8.26 5.26 -12.55
CA ALA A 87 7.47 4.04 -12.46
C ALA A 87 7.08 3.48 -13.84
N LYS A 88 6.66 4.33 -14.78
CA LYS A 88 6.36 3.92 -16.17
C LYS A 88 7.59 3.44 -16.93
N ASN A 89 8.78 3.89 -16.56
CA ASN A 89 10.05 3.47 -17.14
C ASN A 89 10.81 2.47 -16.26
N ILE A 90 10.13 1.76 -15.36
CA ILE A 90 10.75 0.89 -14.34
C ILE A 90 11.69 -0.17 -14.95
N LYS A 91 11.34 -0.73 -16.11
CA LYS A 91 12.17 -1.72 -16.81
C LYS A 91 13.49 -1.12 -17.31
N LEU A 92 13.47 0.15 -17.70
CA LEU A 92 14.68 0.91 -18.03
C LEU A 92 15.53 1.11 -16.78
N ILE A 93 14.90 1.56 -15.69
CA ILE A 93 15.55 1.82 -14.40
C ILE A 93 16.17 0.55 -13.83
N TYR A 94 15.51 -0.59 -13.91
CA TYR A 94 16.06 -1.87 -13.46
C TYR A 94 17.34 -2.31 -14.18
N LYS A 95 17.56 -1.88 -15.43
CA LYS A 95 18.82 -2.09 -16.12
C LYS A 95 20.00 -1.26 -15.55
N PHE A 96 19.71 -0.21 -14.75
CA PHE A 96 20.76 0.53 -14.04
C PHE A 96 21.31 -0.20 -12.84
N SER A 97 20.43 -0.72 -12.00
CA SER A 97 20.79 -1.36 -10.73
C SER A 97 21.45 -2.75 -10.89
N GLY A 98 21.51 -3.27 -12.15
CA GLY A 98 22.25 -4.50 -12.45
C GLY A 98 23.76 -4.29 -12.64
N ILE A 99 24.20 -3.04 -12.86
CA ILE A 99 25.63 -2.74 -13.11
C ILE A 99 26.43 -2.66 -11.79
N LEU A 100 25.78 -2.32 -10.68
CA LEU A 100 26.37 -2.23 -9.36
C LEU A 100 25.55 -3.04 -8.35
N ASP A 101 25.29 -4.30 -8.65
CA ASP A 101 24.51 -5.17 -7.76
C ASP A 101 25.37 -5.60 -6.55
N PHE A 102 25.46 -4.73 -5.55
CA PHE A 102 25.96 -5.06 -4.20
C PHE A 102 24.94 -5.92 -3.42
N SER A 103 24.15 -6.73 -4.12
CA SER A 103 23.04 -7.51 -3.56
C SER A 103 23.46 -8.52 -2.50
N ALA A 104 24.70 -9.00 -2.52
CA ALA A 104 25.19 -9.97 -1.53
C ALA A 104 25.17 -9.43 -0.10
N ILE A 105 25.47 -8.13 0.10
CA ILE A 105 25.46 -7.51 1.44
C ILE A 105 24.02 -7.22 1.90
N ASN A 106 23.13 -6.85 0.97
CA ASN A 106 21.72 -6.61 1.27
C ASN A 106 20.93 -7.92 1.50
N PHE A 107 21.32 -9.02 0.87
CA PHE A 107 20.71 -10.33 1.06
C PHE A 107 20.84 -10.82 2.52
N LEU A 108 21.97 -10.57 3.17
CA LEU A 108 22.19 -10.91 4.58
C LEU A 108 21.33 -10.03 5.53
N LYS A 109 21.11 -8.76 5.19
CA LYS A 109 20.24 -7.86 5.98
C LYS A 109 18.74 -8.17 5.82
N ASN A 110 18.29 -8.53 4.62
CA ASN A 110 16.88 -8.83 4.33
C ASN A 110 16.40 -10.17 4.96
N LYS A 111 17.31 -11.08 5.30
CA LYS A 111 16.98 -12.37 5.95
C LYS A 111 16.44 -12.24 7.39
N ILE A 112 16.45 -11.03 7.96
CA ILE A 112 16.24 -10.82 9.40
C ILE A 112 14.83 -10.33 9.75
N ILE A 113 14.04 -9.82 8.80
CA ILE A 113 12.70 -9.27 9.10
C ILE A 113 11.63 -10.36 8.91
N LYS A 114 11.49 -11.24 9.90
CA LYS A 114 10.37 -12.19 9.95
C LYS A 114 9.21 -11.53 10.71
N ASN A 115 8.01 -11.49 10.13
CA ASN A 115 6.79 -11.05 10.81
C ASN A 115 6.28 -12.09 11.81
N THR A 116 7.08 -12.39 12.83
CA THR A 116 6.61 -13.17 13.99
C THR A 116 5.43 -12.42 14.66
N LYS A 117 4.58 -13.12 15.44
CA LYS A 117 3.46 -12.48 16.15
C LYS A 117 3.89 -11.22 16.92
N LYS A 118 5.03 -11.29 17.65
CA LYS A 118 5.58 -10.15 18.38
C LYS A 118 5.96 -9.00 17.43
N ARG A 119 6.71 -9.28 16.37
CA ARG A 119 7.15 -8.26 15.40
C ARG A 119 6.01 -7.68 14.56
N SER A 120 5.03 -8.49 14.16
CA SER A 120 3.84 -7.98 13.49
C SER A 120 3.12 -6.94 14.36
N LYS A 121 2.98 -7.21 15.66
CA LYS A 121 2.40 -6.26 16.61
C LYS A 121 3.24 -4.99 16.74
N GLU A 122 4.57 -5.11 16.84
CA GLU A 122 5.50 -3.98 16.91
C GLU A 122 5.51 -3.15 15.61
N ASN A 123 5.50 -3.79 14.43
CA ASN A 123 5.50 -3.11 13.14
C ASN A 123 4.19 -2.35 12.90
N ILE A 124 3.06 -2.97 13.23
CA ILE A 124 1.75 -2.33 13.15
C ILE A 124 1.65 -1.19 14.17
N ALA A 125 2.12 -1.39 15.41
CA ALA A 125 2.16 -0.33 16.39
C ALA A 125 2.95 0.88 15.86
N LYS A 126 4.14 0.70 15.34
CA LYS A 126 4.96 1.80 14.80
C LYS A 126 4.28 2.62 13.73
N HIS A 127 3.53 1.97 12.82
CA HIS A 127 2.83 2.69 11.75
C HIS A 127 1.56 3.39 12.26
N TYR A 128 0.74 2.71 13.08
CA TYR A 128 -0.51 3.27 13.60
C TYR A 128 -0.33 4.08 14.89
N ASP A 129 0.85 4.06 15.52
CA ASP A 129 1.21 4.90 16.68
C ASP A 129 1.41 6.38 16.31
N LEU A 130 1.37 6.73 15.00
CA LEU A 130 1.19 8.11 14.55
C LEU A 130 -0.07 8.76 15.16
N GLY A 131 -1.05 7.95 15.57
CA GLY A 131 -2.22 8.38 16.33
C GLY A 131 -3.48 8.56 15.48
N ASN A 132 -4.64 8.34 16.10
CA ASN A 132 -5.93 8.53 15.44
C ASN A 132 -6.11 9.97 14.96
N ASP A 133 -5.62 10.95 15.74
CA ASP A 133 -5.69 12.38 15.43
C ASP A 133 -4.93 12.73 14.13
N PHE A 134 -3.78 12.09 13.89
CA PHE A 134 -3.06 12.24 12.64
C PHE A 134 -3.85 11.75 11.44
N PHE A 135 -4.39 10.53 11.51
CA PHE A 135 -5.14 9.94 10.40
C PHE A 135 -6.46 10.66 10.14
N SER A 136 -7.15 11.16 11.18
CA SER A 136 -8.42 11.87 11.05
C SER A 136 -8.30 13.22 10.33
N LEU A 137 -7.11 13.80 10.21
CA LEU A 137 -6.91 15.06 9.52
C LEU A 137 -6.98 14.95 8.00
N TRP A 138 -6.67 13.80 7.43
CA TRP A 138 -6.55 13.64 5.98
C TRP A 138 -7.26 12.41 5.39
N LEU A 139 -7.72 11.46 6.21
CA LEU A 139 -8.69 10.45 5.79
C LEU A 139 -10.10 11.04 5.80
N ASP A 140 -11.03 10.34 5.15
CA ASP A 140 -12.45 10.65 5.20
C ASP A 140 -13.08 10.32 6.57
N GLU A 141 -14.34 10.69 6.77
CA GLU A 141 -15.08 10.48 8.03
C GLU A 141 -15.22 9.00 8.43
N THR A 142 -15.11 8.08 7.46
CA THR A 142 -15.14 6.64 7.75
C THR A 142 -13.83 6.16 8.37
N LEU A 143 -12.78 6.98 8.37
CA LEU A 143 -11.41 6.63 8.78
C LEU A 143 -10.91 5.35 8.11
N THR A 144 -11.19 5.22 6.82
CA THR A 144 -10.81 4.03 6.06
C THR A 144 -9.47 4.22 5.39
N TYR A 145 -8.44 3.54 5.92
CA TYR A 145 -7.10 3.57 5.37
C TYR A 145 -6.86 2.41 4.40
N SER A 146 -7.68 2.37 3.37
CA SER A 146 -7.60 1.46 2.23
C SER A 146 -8.29 2.10 1.04
N SER A 147 -8.05 1.63 -0.17
CA SER A 147 -8.62 2.23 -1.38
C SER A 147 -10.13 2.33 -1.34
N ALA A 148 -10.67 3.44 -1.79
CA ALA A 148 -12.07 3.57 -2.18
C ALA A 148 -12.34 2.97 -3.57
N ILE A 149 -13.61 2.81 -3.95
CA ILE A 149 -14.05 2.44 -5.30
C ILE A 149 -15.13 3.43 -5.74
N PHE A 150 -14.79 4.31 -6.68
CA PHE A 150 -15.67 5.34 -7.21
C PHE A 150 -16.56 4.75 -8.33
N GLU A 151 -17.83 5.06 -8.33
CA GLU A 151 -18.75 4.72 -9.41
C GLU A 151 -18.87 5.84 -10.44
N ASN A 152 -18.60 7.07 -10.01
CA ASN A 152 -18.51 8.25 -10.87
C ASN A 152 -17.64 9.34 -10.23
N ASP A 153 -17.26 10.34 -11.02
CA ASP A 153 -16.34 11.41 -10.62
C ASP A 153 -16.93 12.45 -9.63
N ARG A 154 -18.24 12.35 -9.31
CA ARG A 154 -18.91 13.28 -8.39
C ARG A 154 -19.00 12.77 -6.96
N GLN A 155 -18.64 11.52 -6.74
CA GLN A 155 -18.72 10.91 -5.42
C GLN A 155 -17.66 11.46 -4.47
N THR A 156 -18.06 11.68 -3.23
CA THR A 156 -17.16 11.93 -2.13
C THR A 156 -16.33 10.68 -1.82
N LEU A 157 -15.21 10.86 -1.12
CA LEU A 157 -14.39 9.73 -0.70
C LEU A 157 -15.16 8.77 0.20
N SER A 158 -15.99 9.27 1.12
CA SER A 158 -16.83 8.47 2.01
C SER A 158 -17.84 7.61 1.26
N GLU A 159 -18.53 8.18 0.25
CA GLU A 159 -19.43 7.41 -0.62
C GLU A 159 -18.68 6.31 -1.38
N ALA A 160 -17.50 6.62 -1.90
CA ALA A 160 -16.67 5.65 -2.62
C ALA A 160 -16.11 4.56 -1.69
N GLN A 161 -15.86 4.87 -0.40
CA GLN A 161 -15.52 3.87 0.61
C GLN A 161 -16.70 2.92 0.87
N ASN A 162 -17.91 3.45 0.97
CA ASN A 162 -19.13 2.64 1.12
C ASN A 162 -19.35 1.73 -0.12
N ASN A 163 -19.12 2.23 -1.32
CA ASN A 163 -19.18 1.42 -2.55
C ASN A 163 -18.18 0.26 -2.52
N LYS A 164 -16.96 0.51 -2.06
CA LYS A 164 -15.96 -0.54 -1.87
C LYS A 164 -16.47 -1.65 -0.95
N TYR A 165 -17.06 -1.28 0.18
CA TYR A 165 -17.64 -2.24 1.12
C TYR A 165 -18.76 -3.03 0.47
N GLN A 166 -19.66 -2.37 -0.22
CA GLN A 166 -20.77 -3.02 -0.92
C GLN A 166 -20.29 -4.01 -1.97
N LYS A 167 -19.25 -3.66 -2.75
CA LYS A 167 -18.67 -4.57 -3.76
C LYS A 167 -18.06 -5.80 -3.10
N LEU A 168 -17.37 -5.65 -1.98
CA LEU A 168 -16.83 -6.79 -1.22
C LEU A 168 -17.96 -7.67 -0.66
N ILE A 169 -19.02 -7.06 -0.11
CA ILE A 169 -20.19 -7.78 0.40
C ILE A 169 -20.90 -8.56 -0.72
N ASN A 170 -20.95 -8.01 -1.93
CA ASN A 170 -21.52 -8.70 -3.10
C ASN A 170 -20.74 -9.98 -3.47
N LEU A 171 -19.43 -10.04 -3.19
CA LEU A 171 -18.64 -11.27 -3.34
C LEU A 171 -18.95 -12.27 -2.22
N LEU A 172 -19.15 -11.80 -1.01
CA LEU A 172 -19.45 -12.63 0.17
C LEU A 172 -20.86 -13.22 0.12
N LYS A 173 -21.84 -12.42 -0.30
CA LYS A 173 -23.29 -12.75 -0.31
C LYS A 173 -23.76 -13.29 1.05
N PRO A 174 -23.56 -12.56 2.16
CA PRO A 174 -23.96 -13.03 3.48
C PRO A 174 -25.46 -13.20 3.55
N ARG A 175 -25.91 -14.30 4.19
CA ARG A 175 -27.33 -14.57 4.44
C ARG A 175 -27.72 -13.96 5.79
N ASP A 176 -29.00 -13.72 5.99
CA ASP A 176 -29.53 -13.28 7.27
C ASP A 176 -29.12 -14.24 8.38
N ASN A 177 -28.77 -13.66 9.53
CA ASN A 177 -28.25 -14.35 10.71
C ASN A 177 -26.96 -15.15 10.50
N SER A 178 -26.27 -15.00 9.34
CA SER A 178 -24.99 -15.65 9.10
C SER A 178 -23.89 -15.09 9.99
N LYS A 179 -22.90 -15.93 10.27
CA LYS A 179 -21.71 -15.54 11.02
C LYS A 179 -20.61 -15.04 10.09
N VAL A 180 -20.24 -13.79 10.26
CA VAL A 180 -19.20 -13.12 9.44
C VAL A 180 -17.97 -12.86 10.31
N LEU A 181 -16.79 -12.98 9.73
CA LEU A 181 -15.52 -12.58 10.33
C LEU A 181 -14.89 -11.45 9.51
N GLU A 182 -14.41 -10.39 10.17
CA GLU A 182 -13.52 -9.40 9.58
C GLU A 182 -12.12 -9.56 10.15
N ILE A 183 -11.15 -9.84 9.27
CA ILE A 183 -9.74 -9.96 9.64
C ILE A 183 -9.03 -8.63 9.38
N GLY A 184 -8.68 -7.90 10.46
CA GLY A 184 -8.04 -6.60 10.36
C GLY A 184 -9.06 -5.47 10.17
N CYS A 185 -9.91 -5.24 11.17
CA CYS A 185 -11.03 -4.29 11.06
C CYS A 185 -10.62 -2.80 11.02
N GLY A 186 -9.33 -2.48 11.17
CA GLY A 186 -8.89 -1.08 11.19
C GLY A 186 -9.66 -0.26 12.23
N TRP A 187 -10.18 0.89 11.82
CA TRP A 187 -11.03 1.76 12.66
C TRP A 187 -12.53 1.44 12.55
N GLY A 188 -12.88 0.25 12.03
CA GLY A 188 -14.25 -0.28 12.06
C GLY A 188 -15.19 0.23 10.97
N GLY A 189 -14.70 0.84 9.90
CA GLY A 189 -15.56 1.36 8.82
C GLY A 189 -16.39 0.29 8.14
N PHE A 190 -15.78 -0.86 7.75
CA PHE A 190 -16.52 -1.98 7.17
C PHE A 190 -17.46 -2.63 8.18
N ALA A 191 -17.00 -2.80 9.43
CA ALA A 191 -17.83 -3.38 10.50
C ALA A 191 -19.11 -2.57 10.72
N GLU A 192 -18.99 -1.25 10.83
CA GLU A 192 -20.15 -0.36 10.99
C GLU A 192 -21.08 -0.43 9.78
N TYR A 193 -20.52 -0.36 8.56
CA TYR A 193 -21.31 -0.43 7.33
C TYR A 193 -22.08 -1.76 7.24
N LEU A 194 -21.42 -2.89 7.48
CA LEU A 194 -22.05 -4.20 7.44
C LEU A 194 -23.14 -4.35 8.52
N GLY A 195 -22.83 -3.94 9.77
CA GLY A 195 -23.75 -4.05 10.89
C GLY A 195 -25.02 -3.19 10.74
N LYS A 196 -24.92 -2.01 10.09
CA LYS A 196 -26.07 -1.14 9.80
C LYS A 196 -26.95 -1.68 8.69
N ASN A 197 -26.36 -2.26 7.64
CA ASN A 197 -27.09 -2.58 6.42
C ASN A 197 -27.50 -4.05 6.30
N TYR A 198 -26.96 -4.93 7.15
CA TYR A 198 -27.19 -6.37 7.06
C TYR A 198 -27.53 -6.99 8.42
N ASN A 199 -28.39 -8.00 8.40
CA ASN A 199 -28.73 -8.75 9.60
C ASN A 199 -27.76 -9.94 9.77
N VAL A 200 -26.57 -9.67 10.29
CA VAL A 200 -25.51 -10.67 10.50
C VAL A 200 -24.90 -10.56 11.89
N LYS A 201 -24.24 -11.63 12.34
CA LYS A 201 -23.36 -11.62 13.52
C LYS A 201 -21.92 -11.47 13.06
N LEU A 202 -21.25 -10.41 13.48
CA LEU A 202 -19.91 -10.06 13.00
C LEU A 202 -18.89 -10.18 14.13
N ASP A 203 -17.89 -11.03 13.94
CA ASP A 203 -16.67 -11.02 14.73
C ASP A 203 -15.60 -10.17 14.01
N CYS A 204 -15.05 -9.17 14.69
CA CYS A 204 -13.98 -8.30 14.19
C CYS A 204 -12.71 -8.50 14.98
N ILE A 205 -11.56 -8.61 14.30
CA ILE A 205 -10.27 -8.70 14.98
C ILE A 205 -9.29 -7.64 14.50
N THR A 206 -8.51 -7.13 15.43
CA THR A 206 -7.33 -6.28 15.16
C THR A 206 -6.21 -6.63 16.15
N ILE A 207 -4.97 -6.32 15.81
CA ILE A 207 -3.83 -6.43 16.74
C ILE A 207 -3.40 -5.07 17.29
N SER A 208 -3.98 -3.97 16.80
CA SER A 208 -3.72 -2.60 17.25
C SER A 208 -4.66 -2.22 18.39
N LYS A 209 -4.11 -1.89 19.56
CA LYS A 209 -4.88 -1.40 20.70
C LYS A 209 -5.60 -0.09 20.40
N LYS A 210 -4.95 0.84 19.68
CA LYS A 210 -5.55 2.14 19.32
C LYS A 210 -6.75 1.98 18.39
N GLN A 211 -6.63 1.09 17.39
CA GLN A 211 -7.76 0.76 16.51
C GLN A 211 -8.89 0.09 17.28
N TYR A 212 -8.57 -0.84 18.18
CA TYR A 212 -9.57 -1.53 19.02
C TYR A 212 -10.39 -0.52 19.84
N GLU A 213 -9.74 0.38 20.59
CA GLU A 213 -10.45 1.36 21.43
C GLU A 213 -11.34 2.27 20.58
N PHE A 214 -10.83 2.76 19.46
CA PHE A 214 -11.62 3.59 18.55
C PHE A 214 -12.81 2.83 17.96
N THR A 215 -12.60 1.61 17.46
CA THR A 215 -13.65 0.79 16.86
C THR A 215 -14.71 0.41 17.88
N LYS A 216 -14.30 0.12 19.12
CA LYS A 216 -15.23 -0.15 20.23
C LYS A 216 -16.18 1.02 20.48
N GLU A 217 -15.64 2.23 20.54
CA GLU A 217 -16.45 3.45 20.71
C GLU A 217 -17.38 3.69 19.50
N ARG A 218 -16.88 3.48 18.27
CA ARG A 218 -17.67 3.57 17.04
C ARG A 218 -18.86 2.63 17.04
N ILE A 219 -18.63 1.35 17.35
CA ILE A 219 -19.68 0.31 17.44
C ILE A 219 -20.71 0.70 18.49
N TYR A 220 -20.26 1.18 19.66
CA TYR A 220 -21.14 1.63 20.74
C TYR A 220 -22.03 2.80 20.30
N LYS A 221 -21.45 3.86 19.73
CA LYS A 221 -22.18 5.03 19.22
C LYS A 221 -23.19 4.67 18.12
N ALA A 222 -22.87 3.66 17.32
CA ALA A 222 -23.76 3.15 16.26
C ALA A 222 -24.85 2.22 16.76
N GLY A 223 -24.88 1.83 18.06
CA GLY A 223 -25.86 0.90 18.62
C GLY A 223 -25.71 -0.53 18.10
N LEU A 224 -24.49 -0.95 17.75
CA LEU A 224 -24.23 -2.24 17.08
C LEU A 224 -23.62 -3.31 18.01
N ASN A 225 -23.56 -3.07 19.33
CA ASN A 225 -22.91 -3.98 20.29
C ASN A 225 -23.49 -5.41 20.30
N GLU A 226 -24.79 -5.55 20.04
CA GLU A 226 -25.46 -6.86 20.00
C GLU A 226 -25.13 -7.65 18.73
N LYS A 227 -24.68 -6.98 17.68
CA LYS A 227 -24.35 -7.58 16.37
C LYS A 227 -22.86 -7.81 16.17
N ILE A 228 -22.01 -6.98 16.79
CA ILE A 228 -20.57 -6.94 16.50
C ILE A 228 -19.78 -7.26 17.77
N ASN A 229 -19.02 -8.36 17.71
CA ASN A 229 -18.05 -8.74 18.71
C ASN A 229 -16.64 -8.30 18.24
N LEU A 230 -15.92 -7.51 19.03
CA LEU A 230 -14.61 -6.97 18.71
C LEU A 230 -13.55 -7.55 19.65
N GLU A 231 -12.46 -8.09 19.08
CA GLU A 231 -11.37 -8.68 19.86
C GLU A 231 -9.99 -8.15 19.43
N ILE A 232 -9.08 -7.98 20.40
CA ILE A 232 -7.65 -7.85 20.12
C ILE A 232 -7.08 -9.26 19.93
N LYS A 233 -6.92 -9.68 18.68
CA LYS A 233 -6.50 -11.05 18.36
C LYS A 233 -5.68 -11.11 17.08
N ASP A 234 -4.64 -11.94 17.06
CA ASP A 234 -3.92 -12.28 15.85
C ASP A 234 -4.73 -13.29 15.02
N TYR A 235 -4.81 -13.08 13.70
CA TYR A 235 -5.55 -13.97 12.80
C TYR A 235 -5.09 -15.44 12.89
N ARG A 236 -3.82 -15.68 13.25
CA ARG A 236 -3.25 -17.03 13.44
C ARG A 236 -3.82 -17.78 14.65
N ASP A 237 -4.49 -17.07 15.56
CA ASP A 237 -5.11 -17.63 16.76
C ASP A 237 -6.63 -17.81 16.63
N LEU A 238 -7.18 -17.56 15.44
CA LEU A 238 -8.59 -17.73 15.16
C LEU A 238 -9.03 -19.20 15.33
N LYS A 239 -10.18 -19.36 15.96
CA LYS A 239 -10.87 -20.64 16.11
C LYS A 239 -12.36 -20.42 15.86
N GLY A 240 -12.97 -21.30 15.07
CA GLY A 240 -14.39 -21.21 14.75
C GLY A 240 -14.66 -21.44 13.27
N LYS A 241 -15.95 -21.38 12.92
CA LYS A 241 -16.42 -21.46 11.53
C LYS A 241 -17.28 -20.25 11.23
N TYR A 242 -17.06 -19.69 10.04
CA TYR A 242 -17.73 -18.50 9.55
C TYR A 242 -18.34 -18.76 8.18
N ASP A 243 -19.53 -18.25 7.96
CA ASP A 243 -20.20 -18.34 6.66
C ASP A 243 -19.58 -17.38 5.66
N SER A 244 -19.04 -16.27 6.18
CA SER A 244 -18.31 -15.30 5.37
C SER A 244 -17.07 -14.78 6.11
N ILE A 245 -15.97 -14.54 5.38
CA ILE A 245 -14.75 -13.93 5.90
C ILE A 245 -14.41 -12.73 5.02
N ALA A 246 -14.30 -11.54 5.60
CA ALA A 246 -13.84 -10.32 4.95
C ALA A 246 -12.41 -10.01 5.38
N SER A 247 -11.58 -9.51 4.45
CA SER A 247 -10.25 -9.00 4.75
C SER A 247 -9.88 -7.91 3.74
N ILE A 248 -9.65 -6.70 4.23
CA ILE A 248 -9.41 -5.52 3.39
C ILE A 248 -8.00 -5.01 3.65
N GLU A 249 -7.10 -5.15 2.65
CA GLU A 249 -5.71 -4.67 2.68
C GLU A 249 -4.96 -5.07 3.97
N MET A 250 -5.18 -6.28 4.42
CA MET A 250 -4.49 -6.87 5.56
C MET A 250 -3.38 -7.85 5.14
N ILE A 251 -3.57 -8.50 3.97
CA ILE A 251 -2.64 -9.52 3.46
C ILE A 251 -1.23 -8.96 3.24
N GLU A 252 -1.13 -7.67 2.95
CA GLU A 252 0.12 -6.94 2.75
C GLU A 252 0.96 -6.89 4.04
N ALA A 253 0.30 -6.86 5.20
CA ALA A 253 0.96 -6.83 6.51
C ALA A 253 1.40 -8.23 7.01
N VAL A 254 0.95 -9.29 6.34
CA VAL A 254 1.26 -10.68 6.71
C VAL A 254 2.74 -11.00 6.52
N GLY A 255 3.34 -10.48 5.43
CA GLY A 255 4.72 -10.78 5.05
C GLY A 255 4.88 -12.12 4.32
N GLN A 256 5.85 -12.20 3.43
CA GLN A 256 6.06 -13.32 2.50
C GLN A 256 6.00 -14.70 3.16
N ASN A 257 6.68 -14.87 4.29
CA ASN A 257 6.83 -16.17 4.97
C ASN A 257 5.54 -16.69 5.60
N TYR A 258 4.52 -15.85 5.74
CA TYR A 258 3.27 -16.19 6.43
C TYR A 258 2.04 -16.20 5.52
N LEU A 259 2.20 -15.95 4.20
CA LEU A 259 1.09 -16.01 3.25
C LEU A 259 0.43 -17.41 3.25
N GLN A 260 1.24 -18.48 3.26
CA GLN A 260 0.71 -19.85 3.38
C GLN A 260 -0.14 -20.03 4.64
N SER A 261 0.31 -19.48 5.78
CA SER A 261 -0.43 -19.53 7.05
C SER A 261 -1.74 -18.73 6.97
N TYR A 262 -1.75 -17.61 6.27
CA TYR A 262 -2.93 -16.77 6.08
C TYR A 262 -4.03 -17.52 5.30
N PHE A 263 -3.70 -18.11 4.16
CA PHE A 263 -4.65 -18.90 3.38
C PHE A 263 -5.12 -20.14 4.13
N ASN A 264 -4.23 -20.83 4.85
CA ASN A 264 -4.59 -21.94 5.72
C ASN A 264 -5.56 -21.51 6.85
N THR A 265 -5.37 -20.33 7.44
CA THR A 265 -6.29 -19.80 8.45
C THR A 265 -7.67 -19.52 7.86
N ILE A 266 -7.74 -18.93 6.66
CA ILE A 266 -9.02 -18.76 5.95
C ILE A 266 -9.69 -20.12 5.74
N LYS A 267 -8.97 -21.10 5.17
CA LYS A 267 -9.51 -22.47 4.94
C LYS A 267 -10.05 -23.12 6.21
N LYS A 268 -9.29 -23.01 7.30
CA LYS A 268 -9.68 -23.62 8.59
C LYS A 268 -10.91 -22.99 9.20
N ASN A 269 -11.10 -21.68 9.01
CA ASN A 269 -12.19 -20.94 9.64
C ASN A 269 -13.39 -20.73 8.70
N LEU A 270 -13.28 -21.04 7.42
CA LEU A 270 -14.40 -20.97 6.49
C LEU A 270 -15.32 -22.19 6.65
N SER A 271 -16.64 -21.99 6.75
CA SER A 271 -17.62 -23.07 6.71
C SER A 271 -17.64 -23.75 5.33
N ILE A 272 -18.21 -24.94 5.22
CA ILE A 272 -18.12 -25.76 4.00
C ILE A 272 -18.64 -25.03 2.75
N HIS A 273 -19.72 -24.28 2.91
CA HIS A 273 -20.33 -23.46 1.83
C HIS A 273 -20.00 -21.97 1.98
N GLY A 274 -19.06 -21.62 2.84
CA GLY A 274 -18.68 -20.24 3.12
C GLY A 274 -17.87 -19.61 1.99
N LYS A 275 -17.84 -18.26 2.00
CA LYS A 275 -17.04 -17.47 1.08
C LYS A 275 -16.13 -16.50 1.83
N ALA A 276 -14.90 -16.37 1.38
CA ALA A 276 -14.02 -15.29 1.82
C ALA A 276 -13.90 -14.24 0.70
N GLY A 277 -14.11 -12.96 1.04
CA GLY A 277 -13.91 -11.81 0.16
C GLY A 277 -12.69 -11.04 0.63
N ILE A 278 -11.76 -10.82 -0.28
CA ILE A 278 -10.48 -10.20 0.02
C ILE A 278 -10.25 -9.03 -0.91
N GLN A 279 -9.89 -7.87 -0.35
CA GLN A 279 -9.28 -6.76 -1.08
C GLN A 279 -7.78 -6.79 -0.83
N ALA A 280 -6.99 -6.76 -1.90
CA ALA A 280 -5.53 -6.84 -1.78
C ALA A 280 -4.82 -6.02 -2.86
N ILE A 281 -3.70 -5.42 -2.48
CA ILE A 281 -2.74 -4.85 -3.42
C ILE A 281 -1.88 -5.99 -3.97
N THR A 282 -1.70 -6.02 -5.29
CA THR A 282 -0.83 -6.99 -5.97
C THR A 282 0.25 -6.27 -6.75
N ILE A 283 1.43 -6.89 -6.84
CA ILE A 283 2.47 -6.45 -7.75
C ILE A 283 2.35 -7.20 -9.07
N ASP A 284 2.72 -6.55 -10.18
CA ASP A 284 2.78 -7.19 -11.50
C ASP A 284 3.69 -8.43 -11.49
N ASP A 285 3.23 -9.53 -12.10
CA ASP A 285 3.95 -10.81 -12.09
C ASP A 285 5.37 -10.68 -12.67
N SER A 286 5.59 -9.79 -13.64
CA SER A 286 6.92 -9.57 -14.26
C SER A 286 7.91 -8.85 -13.34
N LEU A 287 7.43 -8.19 -12.29
CA LEU A 287 8.22 -7.48 -11.29
C LEU A 287 8.43 -8.28 -10.01
N PHE A 288 7.61 -9.31 -9.79
CA PHE A 288 7.51 -10.04 -8.53
C PHE A 288 8.84 -10.67 -8.08
N ASP A 289 9.56 -11.34 -9.00
CA ASP A 289 10.81 -12.02 -8.66
C ASP A 289 11.89 -11.06 -8.17
N ARG A 290 11.95 -9.86 -8.72
CA ARG A 290 12.87 -8.84 -8.27
C ARG A 290 12.41 -8.23 -6.93
N TYR A 291 11.12 -7.93 -6.82
CA TYR A 291 10.52 -7.32 -5.64
C TYR A 291 10.73 -8.16 -4.37
N LYS A 292 10.49 -9.47 -4.44
CA LYS A 292 10.64 -10.38 -3.28
C LYS A 292 12.06 -10.48 -2.73
N ASN A 293 13.06 -10.04 -3.51
CA ASN A 293 14.48 -10.15 -3.15
C ASN A 293 15.11 -8.81 -2.76
N LYS A 294 14.40 -7.69 -2.88
CA LYS A 294 14.94 -6.36 -2.57
C LYS A 294 13.94 -5.58 -1.72
N GLN A 295 14.45 -4.96 -0.66
CA GLN A 295 13.68 -4.01 0.13
C GLN A 295 13.48 -2.72 -0.66
N ASP A 296 12.25 -2.20 -0.68
CA ASP A 296 11.92 -0.91 -1.26
C ASP A 296 11.70 0.19 -0.20
N PHE A 297 11.33 1.38 -0.65
CA PHE A 297 11.06 2.52 0.22
C PHE A 297 9.90 2.23 1.19
N ILE A 298 8.82 1.61 0.71
CA ILE A 298 7.63 1.31 1.54
C ILE A 298 8.00 0.37 2.69
N GLN A 299 8.73 -0.69 2.39
CA GLN A 299 9.16 -1.67 3.40
C GLN A 299 10.17 -1.10 4.39
N LYS A 300 10.95 -0.07 3.99
CA LYS A 300 11.94 0.54 4.88
C LYS A 300 11.34 1.56 5.83
N TYR A 301 10.45 2.42 5.32
CA TYR A 301 10.03 3.62 6.03
C TYR A 301 8.57 3.62 6.47
N ILE A 302 7.67 2.94 5.75
CA ILE A 302 6.22 3.04 5.94
C ILE A 302 5.65 1.76 6.57
N PHE A 303 5.83 0.62 5.92
CA PHE A 303 5.29 -0.67 6.37
C PHE A 303 6.41 -1.72 6.53
N PRO A 304 7.20 -1.67 7.61
CA PRO A 304 8.25 -2.65 7.86
C PRO A 304 7.68 -4.08 7.89
N GLY A 305 8.26 -4.96 7.08
CA GLY A 305 7.79 -6.35 6.94
C GLY A 305 6.59 -6.53 6.00
N GLY A 306 6.07 -5.45 5.41
CA GLY A 306 5.04 -5.50 4.38
C GLY A 306 5.50 -6.26 3.13
N PHE A 307 4.55 -6.89 2.43
CA PHE A 307 4.83 -7.66 1.23
C PHE A 307 3.62 -7.72 0.31
N LEU A 308 3.83 -7.39 -0.97
CA LEU A 308 2.79 -7.49 -1.98
C LEU A 308 2.86 -8.85 -2.69
N PRO A 309 1.80 -9.67 -2.64
CA PRO A 309 1.71 -10.85 -3.48
C PRO A 309 1.52 -10.45 -4.95
N SER A 310 1.91 -11.33 -5.87
CA SER A 310 1.46 -11.23 -7.27
C SER A 310 0.16 -12.01 -7.47
N LYS A 311 -0.61 -11.70 -8.54
CA LYS A 311 -1.85 -12.44 -8.85
C LYS A 311 -1.58 -13.93 -8.99
N LYS A 312 -0.50 -14.30 -9.67
CA LYS A 312 -0.07 -15.69 -9.82
C LYS A 312 0.24 -16.35 -8.48
N SER A 313 0.88 -15.63 -7.56
CA SER A 313 1.17 -16.15 -6.23
C SER A 313 -0.07 -16.34 -5.38
N LEU A 314 -1.08 -15.45 -5.48
CA LEU A 314 -2.36 -15.60 -4.78
C LEU A 314 -3.11 -16.85 -5.23
N HIS A 315 -3.18 -17.10 -6.55
CA HIS A 315 -3.76 -18.32 -7.09
C HIS A 315 -3.06 -19.57 -6.54
N LYS A 316 -1.73 -19.56 -6.53
CA LYS A 316 -0.94 -20.68 -6.00
C LYS A 316 -1.24 -20.93 -4.51
N TYR A 317 -1.22 -19.89 -3.66
CA TYR A 317 -1.52 -20.07 -2.24
C TYR A 317 -2.95 -20.55 -1.98
N ALA A 318 -3.92 -20.08 -2.76
CA ALA A 318 -5.29 -20.60 -2.69
C ALA A 318 -5.35 -22.10 -3.04
N ASP A 319 -4.75 -22.49 -4.14
CA ASP A 319 -4.70 -23.88 -4.59
C ASP A 319 -4.01 -24.80 -3.59
N ASP A 320 -2.84 -24.42 -3.10
CA ASP A 320 -2.05 -25.17 -2.11
C ASP A 320 -2.83 -25.41 -0.79
N ASN A 321 -3.86 -24.59 -0.51
CA ASN A 321 -4.72 -24.72 0.67
C ASN A 321 -6.10 -25.30 0.36
N GLY A 322 -6.35 -25.85 -0.82
CA GLY A 322 -7.65 -26.42 -1.20
C GLY A 322 -8.77 -25.37 -1.23
N LEU A 323 -8.43 -24.14 -1.60
CA LEU A 323 -9.37 -23.06 -1.86
C LEU A 323 -9.48 -22.82 -3.36
N LYS A 324 -10.69 -22.57 -3.85
CA LYS A 324 -10.95 -22.12 -5.20
C LYS A 324 -10.94 -20.61 -5.24
N PHE A 325 -10.09 -20.05 -6.10
CA PHE A 325 -10.06 -18.63 -6.39
C PHE A 325 -11.14 -18.32 -7.43
N ASN A 326 -12.07 -17.45 -7.08
CA ASN A 326 -13.17 -17.07 -7.96
C ASN A 326 -13.21 -15.56 -8.09
N GLU A 327 -13.93 -15.09 -9.08
CA GLU A 327 -14.28 -13.70 -9.34
C GLU A 327 -13.20 -12.72 -8.86
N TYR A 328 -12.57 -12.02 -9.74
CA TYR A 328 -11.73 -10.91 -9.33
C TYR A 328 -12.01 -9.68 -10.22
N ASN A 329 -11.94 -8.51 -9.59
CA ASN A 329 -12.07 -7.23 -10.25
C ASN A 329 -10.85 -6.38 -9.92
N SER A 330 -10.34 -5.65 -10.91
CA SER A 330 -9.20 -4.74 -10.77
C SER A 330 -9.68 -3.32 -10.57
N TYR A 331 -9.05 -2.61 -9.64
CA TYR A 331 -9.43 -1.25 -9.24
C TYR A 331 -8.22 -0.30 -9.16
N SER A 332 -7.19 -0.52 -9.96
CA SER A 332 -5.94 0.26 -9.94
C SER A 332 -6.18 1.78 -10.03
N LYS A 333 -7.05 2.22 -10.96
CA LYS A 333 -7.40 3.64 -11.10
C LYS A 333 -8.00 4.22 -9.83
N HIS A 334 -8.89 3.49 -9.17
CA HIS A 334 -9.56 3.97 -7.96
C HIS A 334 -8.59 4.17 -6.80
N TYR A 335 -7.55 3.33 -6.71
CA TYR A 335 -6.53 3.56 -5.69
C TYR A 335 -5.66 4.77 -6.01
N SER A 336 -5.28 4.97 -7.28
CA SER A 336 -4.56 6.18 -7.63
C SER A 336 -5.37 7.44 -7.31
N ASP A 337 -6.68 7.43 -7.59
CA ASP A 337 -7.57 8.56 -7.29
C ASP A 337 -7.71 8.78 -5.76
N THR A 338 -7.84 7.70 -4.99
CA THR A 338 -7.85 7.75 -3.52
C THR A 338 -6.57 8.38 -2.97
N LEU A 339 -5.40 7.98 -3.49
CA LEU A 339 -4.10 8.49 -3.06
C LEU A 339 -3.90 9.97 -3.41
N VAL A 340 -4.42 10.42 -4.56
CA VAL A 340 -4.45 11.85 -4.93
C VAL A 340 -5.25 12.65 -3.90
N ILE A 341 -6.44 12.17 -3.52
CA ILE A 341 -7.28 12.83 -2.51
C ILE A 341 -6.55 12.88 -1.16
N TRP A 342 -6.00 11.76 -0.69
CA TRP A 342 -5.26 11.71 0.57
C TRP A 342 -4.06 12.64 0.58
N ARG A 343 -3.28 12.68 -0.50
CA ARG A 343 -2.12 13.56 -0.61
C ARG A 343 -2.52 15.03 -0.58
N ASN A 344 -3.57 15.39 -1.29
CA ASN A 344 -4.05 16.77 -1.32
C ASN A 344 -4.57 17.20 0.07
N GLU A 345 -5.34 16.36 0.76
CA GLU A 345 -5.81 16.65 2.11
C GLU A 345 -4.65 16.69 3.13
N PHE A 346 -3.68 15.78 3.03
CA PHE A 346 -2.48 15.80 3.87
C PHE A 346 -1.70 17.13 3.73
N VAL A 347 -1.46 17.57 2.50
CA VAL A 347 -0.75 18.84 2.23
C VAL A 347 -1.56 20.03 2.75
N LYS A 348 -2.87 20.06 2.48
CA LYS A 348 -3.79 21.10 2.94
C LYS A 348 -3.86 21.21 4.47
N LYS A 349 -3.76 20.07 5.17
CA LYS A 349 -3.82 20.00 6.63
C LYS A 349 -2.46 20.05 7.31
N TRP A 350 -1.39 20.30 6.56
CA TRP A 350 -0.03 20.24 7.09
C TRP A 350 0.21 21.08 8.34
N ASP A 351 -0.33 22.30 8.41
CA ASP A 351 -0.12 23.16 9.59
C ASP A 351 -0.70 22.57 10.88
N LEU A 352 -1.85 21.88 10.77
CA LEU A 352 -2.45 21.14 11.89
C LEU A 352 -1.63 19.90 12.25
N ILE A 353 -1.12 19.20 11.25
CA ILE A 353 -0.24 18.03 11.44
C ILE A 353 1.06 18.45 12.12
N LYS A 354 1.65 19.57 11.71
CA LYS A 354 2.87 20.13 12.30
C LYS A 354 2.67 20.47 13.79
N GLN A 355 1.49 20.95 14.18
CA GLN A 355 1.15 21.24 15.59
C GLN A 355 1.12 19.98 16.47
N GLN A 356 0.95 18.78 15.86
CA GLN A 356 1.07 17.51 16.57
C GLN A 356 2.53 17.05 16.78
N GLY A 357 3.52 17.86 16.38
CA GLY A 357 4.94 17.60 16.57
C GLY A 357 5.66 16.95 15.38
N PHE A 358 5.01 16.83 14.22
CA PHE A 358 5.64 16.31 13.00
C PHE A 358 6.53 17.38 12.33
N ASP A 359 7.71 16.98 11.88
CA ASP A 359 8.69 17.86 11.25
C ASP A 359 8.63 17.85 9.70
N LEU A 360 9.42 18.72 9.06
CA LEU A 360 9.49 18.81 7.60
C LEU A 360 10.05 17.55 6.94
N ASN A 361 10.90 16.79 7.64
CA ASN A 361 11.40 15.53 7.10
C ASN A 361 10.28 14.48 7.02
N PHE A 362 9.43 14.42 8.06
CA PHE A 362 8.21 13.63 8.05
C PHE A 362 7.27 14.05 6.91
N LYS A 363 7.05 15.37 6.71
CA LYS A 363 6.24 15.88 5.59
C LYS A 363 6.72 15.33 4.26
N LYS A 364 8.00 15.51 3.96
CA LYS A 364 8.61 15.03 2.71
C LYS A 364 8.51 13.50 2.56
N MET A 365 8.73 12.76 3.64
CA MET A 365 8.58 11.31 3.65
C MET A 365 7.15 10.88 3.30
N TRP A 366 6.14 11.55 3.87
CA TRP A 366 4.73 11.21 3.65
C TRP A 366 4.25 11.61 2.26
N GLU A 367 4.64 12.78 1.77
CA GLU A 367 4.39 13.21 0.39
C GLU A 367 5.02 12.26 -0.62
N PHE A 368 6.25 11.83 -0.37
CA PHE A 368 6.92 10.82 -1.21
C PHE A 368 6.18 9.49 -1.18
N TYR A 369 5.76 9.03 0.00
CA TYR A 369 5.00 7.80 0.17
C TYR A 369 3.71 7.80 -0.67
N LEU A 370 2.87 8.81 -0.50
CA LEU A 370 1.59 8.89 -1.21
C LEU A 370 1.81 8.98 -2.72
N SER A 371 2.78 9.79 -3.17
CA SER A 371 3.15 9.90 -4.58
C SER A 371 3.75 8.62 -5.16
N TYR A 372 4.53 7.88 -4.38
CA TYR A 372 5.13 6.60 -4.78
C TYR A 372 4.07 5.53 -5.02
N CYS A 373 3.10 5.43 -4.11
CA CYS A 373 1.97 4.51 -4.26
C CYS A 373 1.07 4.92 -5.44
N GLU A 374 0.73 6.21 -5.56
CA GLU A 374 -0.04 6.76 -6.69
C GLU A 374 0.58 6.38 -8.04
N ALA A 375 1.87 6.61 -8.19
CA ALA A 375 2.62 6.28 -9.40
C ALA A 375 2.67 4.76 -9.67
N GLY A 376 2.76 3.95 -8.62
CA GLY A 376 2.71 2.49 -8.73
C GLY A 376 1.41 1.99 -9.35
N PHE A 377 0.27 2.54 -8.94
CA PHE A 377 -1.05 2.21 -9.51
C PHE A 377 -1.25 2.79 -10.91
N LYS A 378 -0.89 4.06 -11.16
CA LYS A 378 -0.98 4.69 -12.48
C LYS A 378 -0.14 3.99 -13.54
N SER A 379 1.03 3.49 -13.17
CA SER A 379 1.91 2.74 -14.06
C SER A 379 1.51 1.27 -14.25
N LYS A 380 0.52 0.79 -13.48
CA LYS A 380 0.10 -0.63 -13.40
C LYS A 380 1.21 -1.58 -12.93
N ASN A 381 2.25 -1.06 -12.28
CA ASN A 381 3.27 -1.88 -11.61
C ASN A 381 2.69 -2.60 -10.39
N ILE A 382 1.69 -1.99 -9.77
CA ILE A 382 0.83 -2.59 -8.74
C ILE A 382 -0.65 -2.41 -9.12
N ASP A 383 -1.48 -3.28 -8.61
CA ASP A 383 -2.93 -3.27 -8.85
C ASP A 383 -3.67 -3.50 -7.54
N LEU A 384 -4.89 -2.96 -7.43
CA LEU A 384 -5.82 -3.31 -6.38
C LEU A 384 -6.84 -4.31 -6.94
N ILE A 385 -7.03 -5.41 -6.23
CA ILE A 385 -8.04 -6.40 -6.62
C ILE A 385 -8.99 -6.73 -5.47
N GLN A 386 -10.25 -6.96 -5.79
CA GLN A 386 -11.17 -7.69 -4.92
C GLN A 386 -11.43 -9.06 -5.54
N PHE A 387 -11.34 -10.11 -4.74
CA PHE A 387 -11.56 -11.49 -5.17
C PHE A 387 -12.23 -12.32 -4.09
N SER A 388 -12.83 -13.43 -4.48
CA SER A 388 -13.44 -14.37 -3.53
C SER A 388 -12.76 -15.73 -3.54
N LEU A 389 -12.79 -16.37 -2.36
CA LEU A 389 -12.33 -17.73 -2.14
C LEU A 389 -13.48 -18.56 -1.60
N CYS A 390 -13.58 -19.82 -2.02
CA CYS A 390 -14.45 -20.82 -1.39
C CYS A 390 -13.72 -22.17 -1.27
N ASN A 391 -14.28 -23.10 -0.53
CA ASN A 391 -13.74 -24.46 -0.48
C ASN A 391 -13.81 -25.13 -1.86
N LYS A 392 -12.75 -25.89 -2.24
CA LYS A 392 -12.79 -26.82 -3.37
C LYS A 392 -13.65 -28.02 -3.02
#